data_641169021e743431398c834013426378
#
_entry.id   641169021e743431398c834013426378
#
_cell.length_a   1.000
_cell.length_b   1.000
_cell.length_c   1.000
_cell.angle_alpha   90.00
_cell.angle_beta   90.00
_cell.angle_gamma   90.00
#
_symmetry.space_group_name_H-M   'P 1'
#
loop_
_entity.id
_entity.type
_entity.pdbx_description
1 polymer ?
#
loop_
_entity_poly.entity_id
_entity_poly.type
_entity_poly.pdbx_seq_one_letter_code
_entity_poly.pdbx_strand_id
1 'polypeptide(L)'
;MKRNFLKISLFLIGVFTCLSCEASTLHSSSSSQGVGESIPTAQQWNKDVVGWNLGNAFECSAPGQDGESMQIGNPDGSIHAETAWGNPVVTKKMIQAVKKAGFNAIRIPIRWQCHITNAQAMSIDKAWIARIKEVVGWCLDNGLKVIINVHHEKWLEGRPTYQYKEENCQKLALLWMNIASEFANYDSRLAFAGTNEVHIRDNWGKPTAENLEVQNAYNQIFVDMVRATGGNNVKRHLILQTYVCNPWFGIENGDFIIPKDAEGNGNNYMSVEFHYYQPWSYAGDCTYDYWGDAYKDAGKIPAENEKTMTDFFDKAVNTWSNKGLGIVIGEWGVTDHYKSNSEKVHENMTYYCKFLTTEARKRGFSTFVWDNNHFGNGSEKYGIFDRFKSMKVNAPWILEGIFGKE
;
A
#
# COMPACT_ATOMS: atom_id res chain seq x y z
N MET A 1 -25.30 33.21 -23.06
CA MET A 1 -24.45 33.42 -21.89
C MET A 1 -23.11 32.80 -22.15
N LYS A 2 -22.04 33.59 -22.29
CA LYS A 2 -20.68 33.09 -22.63
C LYS A 2 -20.01 32.57 -21.36
N ARG A 3 -19.59 31.31 -21.33
CA ARG A 3 -18.76 30.72 -20.26
C ARG A 3 -17.32 31.19 -20.45
N ASN A 4 -16.82 31.99 -19.50
CA ASN A 4 -15.41 32.33 -19.40
C ASN A 4 -14.65 31.18 -18.74
N PHE A 5 -13.76 30.52 -19.48
CA PHE A 5 -12.77 29.64 -18.94
C PHE A 5 -11.65 30.50 -18.32
N LEU A 6 -11.52 30.41 -17.01
CA LEU A 6 -10.44 31.05 -16.28
C LEU A 6 -9.18 30.15 -16.46
N LYS A 7 -8.23 30.63 -17.25
CA LYS A 7 -6.89 30.01 -17.34
C LYS A 7 -6.11 30.41 -16.08
N ILE A 8 -5.85 29.46 -15.21
CA ILE A 8 -4.91 29.65 -14.09
C ILE A 8 -3.50 29.49 -14.66
N SER A 9 -2.83 30.63 -14.88
CA SER A 9 -1.38 30.65 -15.17
C SER A 9 -0.63 30.54 -13.85
N LEU A 10 0.07 29.43 -13.64
CA LEU A 10 1.05 29.33 -12.55
C LEU A 10 2.22 30.29 -12.85
N PHE A 11 2.33 31.38 -12.11
CA PHE A 11 3.55 32.16 -12.00
C PHE A 11 4.29 31.71 -10.73
N LEU A 12 5.28 30.85 -10.90
CA LEU A 12 6.29 30.56 -9.88
C LEU A 12 7.53 31.37 -10.24
N ILE A 13 7.69 32.55 -9.62
CA ILE A 13 8.95 33.28 -9.64
C ILE A 13 9.76 32.81 -8.42
N GLY A 14 10.79 32.02 -8.68
CA GLY A 14 11.74 31.58 -7.66
C GLY A 14 12.69 32.72 -7.30
N VAL A 15 12.83 32.96 -6.00
CA VAL A 15 14.00 33.67 -5.46
C VAL A 15 14.86 32.61 -4.79
N PHE A 16 15.93 32.21 -5.47
CA PHE A 16 17.04 31.45 -4.87
C PHE A 16 18.02 32.40 -4.21
N THR A 17 18.03 32.45 -2.89
CA THR A 17 19.17 32.95 -2.12
C THR A 17 20.02 31.79 -1.67
N CYS A 18 21.21 31.67 -2.20
CA CYS A 18 22.24 30.74 -1.73
C CYS A 18 22.64 31.10 -0.29
N LEU A 19 22.40 30.17 0.63
CA LEU A 19 23.10 30.12 1.91
C LEU A 19 23.99 28.88 1.88
N SER A 20 25.31 29.15 1.85
CA SER A 20 26.36 28.17 2.07
C SER A 20 26.24 27.62 3.49
N CYS A 21 26.03 26.34 3.64
CA CYS A 21 26.10 25.63 4.91
C CYS A 21 27.17 24.55 4.82
N GLU A 22 28.08 24.58 5.79
CA GLU A 22 29.25 23.72 5.90
C GLU A 22 28.87 22.23 5.98
N ALA A 23 29.62 21.42 5.26
CA ALA A 23 29.44 19.98 5.18
C ALA A 23 29.95 19.29 6.45
N SER A 24 29.05 18.76 7.26
CA SER A 24 29.41 17.72 8.22
C SER A 24 29.38 16.37 7.49
N THR A 25 30.53 15.71 7.45
CA THR A 25 30.75 14.39 6.85
C THR A 25 29.95 13.30 7.60
N LEU A 26 28.78 13.00 7.10
CA LEU A 26 28.10 11.74 7.39
C LEU A 26 28.50 10.73 6.32
N HIS A 27 29.03 9.58 6.74
CA HIS A 27 29.37 8.48 5.86
C HIS A 27 28.12 8.03 5.08
N SER A 28 27.99 8.51 3.86
CA SER A 28 27.10 7.92 2.88
C SER A 28 27.82 6.73 2.26
N SER A 29 27.35 5.52 2.53
CA SER A 29 27.65 4.38 1.70
C SER A 29 26.96 4.59 0.35
N SER A 30 27.58 5.35 -0.53
CA SER A 30 27.20 5.43 -1.93
C SER A 30 27.61 4.13 -2.59
N SER A 31 26.68 3.16 -2.70
CA SER A 31 26.79 2.17 -3.73
C SER A 31 26.60 2.91 -5.06
N SER A 32 27.70 3.19 -5.75
CA SER A 32 27.70 3.64 -7.13
C SER A 32 26.88 2.64 -7.94
N GLN A 33 25.68 3.02 -8.40
CA GLN A 33 25.00 2.26 -9.44
C GLN A 33 25.92 2.26 -10.66
N GLY A 34 26.36 1.06 -11.07
CA GLY A 34 27.11 0.85 -12.28
C GLY A 34 26.33 1.42 -13.48
N VAL A 35 27.04 2.10 -14.34
CA VAL A 35 26.53 2.67 -15.60
C VAL A 35 25.93 1.53 -16.40
N GLY A 36 24.59 1.45 -16.51
CA GLY A 36 23.92 0.54 -17.46
C GLY A 36 22.66 -0.20 -17.03
N GLU A 37 22.27 -0.24 -15.77
CA GLU A 37 20.99 -0.91 -15.43
C GLU A 37 19.79 -0.02 -15.78
N SER A 38 18.95 -0.49 -16.70
CA SER A 38 17.69 0.19 -17.02
C SER A 38 16.73 0.14 -15.82
N ILE A 39 16.09 1.27 -15.52
CA ILE A 39 15.05 1.31 -14.49
C ILE A 39 13.93 0.34 -14.89
N PRO A 40 13.54 -0.61 -14.02
CA PRO A 40 12.53 -1.61 -14.36
C PRO A 40 11.16 -0.95 -14.59
N THR A 41 10.42 -1.46 -15.58
CA THR A 41 9.01 -1.11 -15.71
C THR A 41 8.21 -1.62 -14.50
N ALA A 42 7.00 -1.11 -14.30
CA ALA A 42 6.14 -1.58 -13.21
C ALA A 42 5.83 -3.09 -13.31
N GLN A 43 5.63 -3.62 -14.53
CA GLN A 43 5.45 -5.05 -14.74
C GLN A 43 6.70 -5.86 -14.36
N GLN A 44 7.89 -5.36 -14.71
CA GLN A 44 9.16 -6.00 -14.32
C GLN A 44 9.39 -5.89 -12.81
N TRP A 45 8.99 -4.76 -12.21
CA TRP A 45 9.09 -4.57 -10.75
C TRP A 45 8.19 -5.56 -10.00
N ASN A 46 6.96 -5.79 -10.48
CA ASN A 46 5.98 -6.68 -9.84
C ASN A 46 6.31 -8.17 -10.02
N LYS A 47 7.06 -8.52 -11.06
CA LYS A 47 7.34 -9.91 -11.38
C LYS A 47 8.00 -10.63 -10.20
N ASP A 48 7.43 -11.76 -9.81
CA ASP A 48 7.90 -12.65 -8.74
C ASP A 48 8.00 -11.96 -7.35
N VAL A 49 7.27 -10.85 -7.16
CA VAL A 49 7.21 -10.18 -5.86
C VAL A 49 6.21 -10.89 -4.96
N VAL A 50 6.72 -11.37 -3.84
CA VAL A 50 5.97 -11.92 -2.71
C VAL A 50 6.29 -11.09 -1.49
N GLY A 51 5.34 -10.24 -1.11
CA GLY A 51 5.49 -9.23 -0.09
C GLY A 51 4.72 -9.52 1.19
N TRP A 52 5.10 -8.81 2.22
CA TRP A 52 4.48 -8.79 3.54
C TRP A 52 4.12 -7.37 3.94
N ASN A 53 2.95 -7.17 4.55
CA ASN A 53 2.57 -5.88 5.12
C ASN A 53 3.05 -5.76 6.56
N LEU A 54 3.74 -4.66 6.88
CA LEU A 54 4.06 -4.25 8.24
C LEU A 54 2.82 -3.57 8.85
N GLY A 55 1.71 -4.31 8.96
CA GLY A 55 0.42 -3.78 9.39
C GLY A 55 0.35 -3.46 10.88
N ASN A 56 -0.50 -2.52 11.25
CA ASN A 56 -0.68 -2.01 12.61
C ASN A 56 0.63 -1.50 13.25
N ALA A 57 1.41 -0.75 12.45
CA ALA A 57 2.65 -0.12 12.91
C ALA A 57 2.64 1.38 12.59
N PHE A 58 3.10 1.80 11.41
CA PHE A 58 3.24 3.21 11.08
C PHE A 58 1.94 3.90 10.65
N GLU A 59 0.86 3.16 10.40
CA GLU A 59 -0.48 3.68 10.15
C GLU A 59 -1.30 3.92 11.44
N CYS A 60 -0.74 3.59 12.60
CA CYS A 60 -1.40 3.74 13.89
C CYS A 60 -1.65 5.21 14.27
N SER A 61 -2.66 5.41 15.12
CA SER A 61 -2.93 6.68 15.80
C SER A 61 -3.15 6.42 17.29
N ALA A 62 -2.75 7.38 18.12
CA ALA A 62 -2.92 7.26 19.57
C ALA A 62 -4.42 7.22 19.94
N PRO A 63 -4.80 6.56 21.06
CA PRO A 63 -6.15 6.57 21.57
C PRO A 63 -6.64 8.00 21.84
N GLY A 64 -7.88 8.28 21.49
CA GLY A 64 -8.50 9.60 21.70
C GLY A 64 -8.20 10.63 20.61
N GLN A 65 -7.39 10.31 19.62
CA GLN A 65 -7.28 11.10 18.41
C GLN A 65 -8.55 10.91 17.60
N ASP A 66 -9.23 12.00 17.21
CA ASP A 66 -10.48 11.95 16.44
C ASP A 66 -10.26 11.42 15.01
N GLY A 67 -9.02 11.45 14.57
CA GLY A 67 -8.63 11.02 13.23
C GLY A 67 -9.16 11.90 12.10
N GLU A 68 -9.97 12.90 12.41
CA GLU A 68 -10.56 13.82 11.43
C GLU A 68 -9.79 15.12 11.33
N SER A 69 -9.36 15.65 12.46
CA SER A 69 -8.53 16.84 12.53
C SER A 69 -7.11 16.51 12.11
N MET A 70 -6.51 17.43 11.38
CA MET A 70 -5.08 17.40 11.16
C MET A 70 -4.40 17.84 12.43
N GLN A 71 -3.55 17.00 12.98
CA GLN A 71 -2.84 17.32 14.20
C GLN A 71 -1.46 17.91 13.85
N ILE A 72 -1.12 19.02 14.48
CA ILE A 72 0.17 19.67 14.32
C ILE A 72 1.09 19.24 15.45
N GLY A 73 2.33 18.91 15.11
CA GLY A 73 3.29 18.32 16.02
C GLY A 73 3.09 16.80 16.10
N ASN A 74 3.76 16.15 16.99
CA ASN A 74 3.59 14.73 17.24
C ASN A 74 2.50 14.54 18.32
N PRO A 75 1.26 14.23 17.95
CA PRO A 75 0.12 14.32 18.88
C PRO A 75 0.10 13.23 19.93
N ASP A 76 0.78 12.11 19.71
CA ASP A 76 1.03 11.10 20.73
C ASP A 76 2.30 11.39 21.55
N GLY A 77 2.96 12.51 21.27
CA GLY A 77 4.16 12.95 21.97
C GLY A 77 5.41 12.13 21.64
N SER A 78 5.36 11.23 20.65
CA SER A 78 6.40 10.26 20.39
C SER A 78 6.55 9.91 18.90
N ILE A 79 7.79 9.65 18.47
CA ILE A 79 8.06 8.97 17.19
C ILE A 79 7.67 7.49 17.23
N HIS A 80 7.29 6.98 18.39
CA HIS A 80 6.86 5.60 18.59
C HIS A 80 5.34 5.44 18.47
N ALA A 81 4.66 6.29 17.69
CA ALA A 81 3.25 6.10 17.32
C ALA A 81 2.97 4.70 16.78
N GLU A 82 3.97 4.07 16.21
CA GLU A 82 3.97 2.66 15.74
C GLU A 82 3.55 1.64 16.81
N THR A 83 3.52 2.01 18.09
CA THR A 83 3.06 1.16 19.20
C THR A 83 1.62 1.45 19.64
N ALA A 84 0.96 2.47 19.09
CA ALA A 84 -0.33 2.96 19.57
C ALA A 84 -1.46 1.91 19.47
N TRP A 85 -1.37 0.96 18.54
CA TRP A 85 -2.33 -0.15 18.41
C TRP A 85 -1.83 -1.46 19.03
N GLY A 86 -0.89 -1.39 19.96
CA GLY A 86 -0.46 -2.51 20.79
C GLY A 86 0.65 -3.37 20.17
N ASN A 87 1.27 -2.95 19.08
CA ASN A 87 2.42 -3.62 18.53
C ASN A 87 3.75 -3.10 19.17
N PRO A 88 4.82 -3.90 19.19
CA PRO A 88 6.12 -3.41 19.63
C PRO A 88 6.77 -2.51 18.58
N VAL A 89 7.71 -1.68 19.04
CA VAL A 89 8.57 -0.88 18.15
C VAL A 89 9.22 -1.77 17.09
N VAL A 90 9.15 -1.36 15.83
CA VAL A 90 9.73 -2.08 14.71
C VAL A 90 11.25 -2.11 14.81
N THR A 91 11.86 -3.25 14.57
CA THR A 91 13.30 -3.44 14.65
C THR A 91 13.88 -4.03 13.37
N LYS A 92 15.17 -3.79 13.14
CA LYS A 92 15.92 -4.41 12.02
C LYS A 92 15.83 -5.93 12.04
N LYS A 93 15.79 -6.55 13.23
CA LYS A 93 15.63 -8.01 13.39
C LYS A 93 14.29 -8.51 12.86
N MET A 94 13.20 -7.74 12.99
CA MET A 94 11.90 -8.09 12.42
C MET A 94 11.98 -8.14 10.90
N ILE A 95 12.60 -7.14 10.27
CA ILE A 95 12.82 -7.09 8.81
C ILE A 95 13.64 -8.29 8.34
N GLN A 96 14.71 -8.61 9.05
CA GLN A 96 15.56 -9.78 8.76
C GLN A 96 14.79 -11.10 8.87
N ALA A 97 13.90 -11.23 9.86
CA ALA A 97 13.08 -12.43 10.03
C ALA A 97 12.09 -12.61 8.88
N VAL A 98 11.44 -11.52 8.43
CA VAL A 98 10.55 -11.52 7.26
C VAL A 98 11.32 -11.93 6.00
N LYS A 99 12.51 -11.38 5.78
CA LYS A 99 13.39 -11.80 4.67
C LYS A 99 13.74 -13.28 4.75
N LYS A 100 14.11 -13.76 5.93
CA LYS A 100 14.46 -15.17 6.17
C LYS A 100 13.29 -16.12 5.92
N ALA A 101 12.05 -15.67 6.17
CA ALA A 101 10.84 -16.44 5.89
C ALA A 101 10.51 -16.59 4.39
N GLY A 102 11.26 -15.91 3.49
CA GLY A 102 11.12 -16.04 2.04
C GLY A 102 10.56 -14.80 1.33
N PHE A 103 10.05 -13.81 2.06
CA PHE A 103 9.53 -12.58 1.46
C PHE A 103 10.64 -11.78 0.77
N ASN A 104 10.33 -11.15 -0.36
CA ASN A 104 11.27 -10.33 -1.12
C ASN A 104 10.83 -8.85 -1.22
N ALA A 105 9.70 -8.50 -0.60
CA ALA A 105 9.20 -7.13 -0.53
C ALA A 105 8.46 -6.88 0.80
N ILE A 106 8.42 -5.61 1.22
CA ILE A 106 7.61 -5.13 2.35
C ILE A 106 6.80 -3.92 1.93
N ARG A 107 5.50 -3.94 2.22
CA ARG A 107 4.65 -2.75 2.19
C ARG A 107 4.57 -2.18 3.61
N ILE A 108 4.84 -0.90 3.74
CA ILE A 108 4.83 -0.16 5.00
C ILE A 108 3.67 0.83 4.93
N PRO A 109 2.49 0.50 5.49
CA PRO A 109 1.40 1.44 5.65
C PRO A 109 1.82 2.60 6.55
N ILE A 110 1.56 3.86 6.14
CA ILE A 110 1.99 5.03 6.90
C ILE A 110 0.87 6.06 6.98
N ARG A 111 0.54 6.49 8.20
CA ARG A 111 -0.31 7.64 8.45
C ARG A 111 0.57 8.86 8.68
N TRP A 112 0.30 9.93 7.95
CA TRP A 112 1.08 11.15 8.00
C TRP A 112 0.40 12.27 8.78
N GLN A 113 -0.94 12.33 8.79
CA GLN A 113 -1.68 13.43 9.39
C GLN A 113 -1.32 13.68 10.85
N CYS A 114 -1.04 12.62 11.62
CA CYS A 114 -0.65 12.73 13.03
C CYS A 114 0.74 13.36 13.22
N HIS A 115 1.52 13.48 12.17
CA HIS A 115 2.90 13.97 12.18
C HIS A 115 3.08 15.23 11.31
N ILE A 116 2.00 15.91 10.98
CA ILE A 116 2.04 17.18 10.26
C ILE A 116 2.36 18.32 11.24
N THR A 117 3.40 19.07 10.98
CA THR A 117 3.85 20.22 11.81
C THR A 117 3.35 21.56 11.30
N ASN A 118 2.97 21.63 10.02
CA ASN A 118 2.36 22.81 9.39
C ASN A 118 1.29 22.36 8.41
N ALA A 119 0.03 22.64 8.73
CA ALA A 119 -1.12 22.19 7.94
C ALA A 119 -1.20 22.87 6.55
N GLN A 120 -0.79 24.14 6.42
CA GLN A 120 -0.83 24.86 5.15
C GLN A 120 0.20 24.34 4.14
N ALA A 121 1.36 23.91 4.62
CA ALA A 121 2.43 23.37 3.80
C ALA A 121 2.47 21.85 3.80
N MET A 122 1.64 21.18 4.58
CA MET A 122 1.68 19.73 4.83
C MET A 122 3.09 19.24 5.22
N SER A 123 3.81 20.08 5.99
CA SER A 123 5.18 19.76 6.44
C SER A 123 5.14 18.63 7.46
N ILE A 124 6.00 17.65 7.29
CA ILE A 124 6.05 16.46 8.13
C ILE A 124 7.11 16.64 9.22
N ASP A 125 6.86 16.10 10.41
CA ASP A 125 7.84 16.05 11.49
C ASP A 125 9.13 15.35 11.05
N LYS A 126 10.27 16.01 11.31
CA LYS A 126 11.58 15.51 10.87
C LYS A 126 11.99 14.21 11.54
N ALA A 127 11.59 14.00 12.81
CA ALA A 127 11.89 12.76 13.52
C ALA A 127 11.08 11.60 12.93
N TRP A 128 9.82 11.85 12.54
CA TRP A 128 8.99 10.84 11.86
C TRP A 128 9.56 10.44 10.52
N ILE A 129 9.91 11.41 9.67
CA ILE A 129 10.59 11.13 8.38
C ILE A 129 11.88 10.35 8.58
N ALA A 130 12.71 10.74 9.56
CA ALA A 130 13.95 10.01 9.87
C ALA A 130 13.67 8.56 10.27
N ARG A 131 12.62 8.32 11.08
CA ARG A 131 12.20 6.99 11.48
C ARG A 131 11.73 6.14 10.28
N ILE A 132 10.91 6.70 9.40
CA ILE A 132 10.48 5.99 8.18
C ILE A 132 11.69 5.65 7.30
N LYS A 133 12.60 6.61 7.09
CA LYS A 133 13.84 6.39 6.33
C LYS A 133 14.71 5.28 6.94
N GLU A 134 14.79 5.21 8.26
CA GLU A 134 15.53 4.15 8.97
C GLU A 134 14.96 2.76 8.63
N VAL A 135 13.64 2.59 8.73
CA VAL A 135 13.00 1.29 8.45
C VAL A 135 13.06 0.94 6.97
N VAL A 136 12.81 1.90 6.08
CA VAL A 136 13.00 1.73 4.62
C VAL A 136 14.45 1.31 4.32
N GLY A 137 15.43 1.97 4.96
CA GLY A 137 16.84 1.63 4.83
C GLY A 137 17.13 0.18 5.25
N TRP A 138 16.60 -0.28 6.38
CA TRP A 138 16.76 -1.68 6.80
C TRP A 138 16.18 -2.66 5.78
N CYS A 139 15.04 -2.33 5.15
CA CYS A 139 14.47 -3.17 4.11
C CYS A 139 15.38 -3.27 2.87
N LEU A 140 15.83 -2.12 2.37
CA LEU A 140 16.70 -2.03 1.19
C LEU A 140 18.06 -2.72 1.44
N ASP A 141 18.66 -2.53 2.62
CA ASP A 141 19.90 -3.19 3.04
C ASP A 141 19.79 -4.71 3.06
N ASN A 142 18.60 -5.25 3.32
CA ASN A 142 18.32 -6.68 3.28
C ASN A 142 17.89 -7.18 1.89
N GLY A 143 18.01 -6.34 0.85
CA GLY A 143 17.67 -6.68 -0.54
C GLY A 143 16.17 -6.85 -0.78
N LEU A 144 15.33 -6.19 0.02
CA LEU A 144 13.88 -6.17 -0.16
C LEU A 144 13.46 -5.01 -1.05
N LYS A 145 12.40 -5.20 -1.84
CA LYS A 145 11.62 -4.10 -2.42
C LYS A 145 10.72 -3.50 -1.35
N VAL A 146 10.38 -2.22 -1.48
CA VAL A 146 9.60 -1.50 -0.47
C VAL A 146 8.48 -0.72 -1.14
N ILE A 147 7.28 -0.76 -0.55
CA ILE A 147 6.19 0.17 -0.86
C ILE A 147 5.92 1.02 0.38
N ILE A 148 5.85 2.33 0.22
CA ILE A 148 5.28 3.25 1.22
C ILE A 148 4.06 3.92 0.62
N ASN A 149 3.07 4.28 1.47
CA ASN A 149 1.81 4.86 1.03
C ASN A 149 1.33 6.02 1.91
N VAL A 150 0.16 6.54 1.57
CA VAL A 150 -0.66 7.43 2.42
C VAL A 150 -1.84 6.61 2.93
N HIS A 151 -1.82 6.25 4.24
CA HIS A 151 -2.75 5.28 4.85
C HIS A 151 -3.57 5.94 5.96
N HIS A 152 -4.88 5.68 6.01
CA HIS A 152 -5.80 6.15 7.07
C HIS A 152 -5.83 7.67 7.33
N GLU A 153 -5.61 8.48 6.30
CA GLU A 153 -5.74 9.94 6.39
C GLU A 153 -7.21 10.33 6.47
N LYS A 154 -7.72 10.69 7.64
CA LYS A 154 -9.16 10.92 7.85
C LYS A 154 -9.72 12.15 7.12
N TRP A 155 -8.84 13.10 6.76
CA TRP A 155 -9.21 14.22 5.89
C TRP A 155 -9.45 13.77 4.43
N LEU A 156 -8.89 12.63 4.03
CA LEU A 156 -9.00 12.02 2.71
C LEU A 156 -10.02 10.88 2.71
N GLU A 157 -9.85 9.89 3.62
CA GLU A 157 -10.81 8.81 3.83
C GLU A 157 -12.14 9.38 4.32
N GLY A 158 -13.25 8.80 3.85
CA GLY A 158 -14.60 9.22 4.21
C GLY A 158 -15.10 10.46 3.46
N ARG A 159 -14.28 11.07 2.58
CA ARG A 159 -14.59 12.34 1.92
C ARG A 159 -14.32 12.38 0.41
N PRO A 160 -14.48 11.30 -0.37
CA PRO A 160 -14.28 11.34 -1.82
C PRO A 160 -15.51 11.95 -2.54
N THR A 161 -15.79 13.22 -2.26
CA THR A 161 -16.91 13.97 -2.85
C THR A 161 -16.46 15.31 -3.44
N TYR A 162 -17.23 15.88 -4.34
CA TYR A 162 -16.93 17.19 -4.96
C TYR A 162 -16.77 18.30 -3.92
N GLN A 163 -17.48 18.20 -2.81
CA GLN A 163 -17.38 19.17 -1.72
C GLN A 163 -15.95 19.30 -1.19
N TYR A 164 -15.21 18.20 -1.10
CA TYR A 164 -13.85 18.15 -0.54
C TYR A 164 -12.76 17.98 -1.60
N LYS A 165 -13.12 17.73 -2.86
CA LYS A 165 -12.19 17.39 -3.94
C LYS A 165 -11.03 18.38 -4.07
N GLU A 166 -11.33 19.67 -4.16
CA GLU A 166 -10.30 20.69 -4.35
C GLU A 166 -9.35 20.77 -3.17
N GLU A 167 -9.88 20.87 -1.96
CA GLU A 167 -9.09 20.93 -0.72
C GLU A 167 -8.23 19.68 -0.54
N ASN A 168 -8.80 18.50 -0.73
CA ASN A 168 -8.10 17.24 -0.56
C ASN A 168 -7.02 17.04 -1.63
N CYS A 169 -7.27 17.44 -2.89
CA CYS A 169 -6.25 17.42 -3.94
C CYS A 169 -5.07 18.33 -3.59
N GLN A 170 -5.33 19.54 -3.06
CA GLN A 170 -4.26 20.47 -2.64
C GLN A 170 -3.43 19.88 -1.49
N LYS A 171 -4.07 19.33 -0.47
CA LYS A 171 -3.39 18.68 0.66
C LYS A 171 -2.57 17.49 0.20
N LEU A 172 -3.15 16.62 -0.64
CA LEU A 172 -2.48 15.43 -1.16
C LEU A 172 -1.28 15.80 -2.04
N ALA A 173 -1.40 16.86 -2.86
CA ALA A 173 -0.31 17.40 -3.65
C ALA A 173 0.88 17.81 -2.77
N LEU A 174 0.62 18.63 -1.75
CA LEU A 174 1.66 19.10 -0.84
C LEU A 174 2.29 17.96 -0.03
N LEU A 175 1.45 17.02 0.44
CA LEU A 175 1.94 15.86 1.18
C LEU A 175 2.87 15.00 0.32
N TRP A 176 2.46 14.66 -0.92
CA TRP A 176 3.31 13.87 -1.82
C TRP A 176 4.56 14.61 -2.28
N MET A 177 4.51 15.93 -2.48
CA MET A 177 5.72 16.72 -2.73
C MET A 177 6.71 16.60 -1.58
N ASN A 178 6.25 16.71 -0.32
CA ASN A 178 7.10 16.56 0.86
C ASN A 178 7.67 15.13 0.96
N ILE A 179 6.82 14.11 0.89
CA ILE A 179 7.26 12.71 0.96
C ILE A 179 8.25 12.40 -0.17
N ALA A 180 7.87 12.67 -1.42
CA ALA A 180 8.66 12.29 -2.58
C ALA A 180 10.03 13.00 -2.62
N SER A 181 10.09 14.26 -2.19
CA SER A 181 11.36 15.00 -2.09
C SER A 181 12.34 14.34 -1.12
N GLU A 182 11.84 13.83 0.01
CA GLU A 182 12.67 13.17 1.02
C GLU A 182 13.27 11.84 0.54
N PHE A 183 12.62 11.19 -0.44
CA PHE A 183 13.04 9.90 -1.00
C PHE A 183 13.54 10.00 -2.46
N ALA A 184 13.77 11.21 -3.00
CA ALA A 184 14.10 11.40 -4.41
C ALA A 184 15.34 10.63 -4.89
N ASN A 185 16.31 10.41 -4.00
CA ASN A 185 17.58 9.72 -4.32
C ASN A 185 17.55 8.20 -4.01
N TYR A 186 16.45 7.66 -3.50
CA TYR A 186 16.33 6.23 -3.27
C TYR A 186 16.21 5.49 -4.61
N ASP A 187 16.78 4.28 -4.69
CA ASP A 187 16.77 3.50 -5.92
C ASP A 187 15.38 2.95 -6.32
N SER A 188 15.32 2.24 -7.44
CA SER A 188 14.08 1.73 -8.03
C SER A 188 13.39 0.63 -7.22
N ARG A 189 14.02 0.11 -6.15
CA ARG A 189 13.39 -0.87 -5.26
C ARG A 189 12.33 -0.25 -4.35
N LEU A 190 12.40 1.08 -4.12
CA LEU A 190 11.35 1.83 -3.41
C LEU A 190 10.26 2.26 -4.38
N ALA A 191 9.01 1.89 -4.14
CA ALA A 191 7.81 2.32 -4.84
C ALA A 191 6.89 3.13 -3.92
N PHE A 192 6.05 3.97 -4.51
CA PHE A 192 5.06 4.77 -3.80
C PHE A 192 3.64 4.36 -4.19
N ALA A 193 2.74 4.27 -3.21
CA ALA A 193 1.31 4.05 -3.40
C ALA A 193 0.53 5.30 -2.97
N GLY A 194 -0.30 5.84 -3.87
CA GLY A 194 -0.83 7.21 -3.77
C GLY A 194 -1.74 7.46 -2.58
N THR A 195 -2.60 6.50 -2.30
CA THR A 195 -3.58 6.50 -1.20
C THR A 195 -3.68 5.10 -0.61
N ASN A 196 -4.78 4.82 0.08
CA ASN A 196 -5.18 3.48 0.53
C ASN A 196 -6.66 3.24 0.17
N GLU A 197 -7.47 2.83 1.08
CA GLU A 197 -8.88 2.49 0.92
C GLU A 197 -9.81 3.71 1.05
N VAL A 198 -9.67 4.69 0.17
CA VAL A 198 -10.52 5.89 0.16
C VAL A 198 -11.95 5.52 -0.20
N HIS A 199 -12.88 5.82 0.70
CA HIS A 199 -14.31 5.48 0.58
C HIS A 199 -15.17 6.52 1.30
N ILE A 200 -16.49 6.52 1.11
CA ILE A 200 -17.41 7.31 1.93
C ILE A 200 -17.44 6.73 3.34
N ARG A 201 -17.38 7.59 4.36
CA ARG A 201 -17.40 7.16 5.76
C ARG A 201 -18.49 6.13 6.01
N ASP A 202 -18.11 5.05 6.66
CA ASP A 202 -18.97 3.93 7.06
C ASP A 202 -19.70 3.26 5.87
N ASN A 203 -19.24 3.47 4.63
CA ASN A 203 -19.81 2.88 3.44
C ASN A 203 -18.74 2.24 2.54
N TRP A 204 -18.57 0.95 2.66
CA TRP A 204 -17.67 0.12 1.86
C TRP A 204 -18.32 -0.42 0.59
N GLY A 205 -19.56 -0.01 0.33
CA GLY A 205 -20.36 -0.43 -0.81
C GLY A 205 -20.00 0.25 -2.13
N LYS A 206 -20.86 0.03 -3.12
CA LYS A 206 -20.67 0.54 -4.48
C LYS A 206 -20.54 2.06 -4.53
N PRO A 207 -19.49 2.60 -5.20
CA PRO A 207 -19.29 4.03 -5.36
C PRO A 207 -20.34 4.69 -6.26
N THR A 208 -20.51 5.98 -6.10
CA THR A 208 -21.18 6.84 -7.09
C THR A 208 -20.16 7.27 -8.16
N ALA A 209 -20.65 7.81 -9.28
CA ALA A 209 -19.79 8.42 -10.31
C ALA A 209 -18.92 9.54 -9.74
N GLU A 210 -19.47 10.35 -8.81
CA GLU A 210 -18.72 11.37 -8.08
C GLU A 210 -17.52 10.80 -7.33
N ASN A 211 -17.73 9.71 -6.57
CA ASN A 211 -16.66 9.10 -5.79
C ASN A 211 -15.52 8.58 -6.67
N LEU A 212 -15.87 7.98 -7.80
CA LEU A 212 -14.90 7.47 -8.79
C LEU A 212 -14.12 8.62 -9.45
N GLU A 213 -14.79 9.69 -9.84
CA GLU A 213 -14.12 10.88 -10.40
C GLU A 213 -13.15 11.52 -9.40
N VAL A 214 -13.53 11.58 -8.12
CA VAL A 214 -12.66 12.12 -7.07
C VAL A 214 -11.47 11.23 -6.82
N GLN A 215 -11.64 9.89 -6.77
CA GLN A 215 -10.53 8.94 -6.66
C GLN A 215 -9.56 9.05 -7.85
N ASN A 216 -10.08 9.18 -9.06
CA ASN A 216 -9.26 9.40 -10.25
C ASN A 216 -8.46 10.70 -10.18
N ALA A 217 -9.05 11.77 -9.62
CA ALA A 217 -8.34 13.03 -9.40
C ALA A 217 -7.19 12.88 -8.37
N TYR A 218 -7.39 12.11 -7.31
CA TYR A 218 -6.32 11.80 -6.35
C TYR A 218 -5.18 11.03 -7.01
N ASN A 219 -5.49 10.03 -7.83
CA ASN A 219 -4.48 9.29 -8.58
C ASN A 219 -3.67 10.19 -9.53
N GLN A 220 -4.33 11.12 -10.25
CA GLN A 220 -3.63 12.04 -11.14
C GLN A 220 -2.72 12.99 -10.38
N ILE A 221 -3.23 13.62 -9.30
CA ILE A 221 -2.42 14.58 -8.53
C ILE A 221 -1.21 13.92 -7.87
N PHE A 222 -1.35 12.68 -7.41
CA PHE A 222 -0.25 11.87 -6.89
C PHE A 222 0.86 11.70 -7.94
N VAL A 223 0.50 11.27 -9.15
CA VAL A 223 1.47 11.09 -10.25
C VAL A 223 2.17 12.41 -10.56
N ASP A 224 1.41 13.47 -10.77
CA ASP A 224 1.96 14.79 -11.14
C ASP A 224 2.96 15.30 -10.10
N MET A 225 2.59 15.20 -8.83
CA MET A 225 3.42 15.75 -7.76
C MET A 225 4.68 14.93 -7.51
N VAL A 226 4.60 13.61 -7.54
CA VAL A 226 5.81 12.79 -7.40
C VAL A 226 6.77 13.03 -8.56
N ARG A 227 6.29 13.08 -9.81
CA ARG A 227 7.13 13.35 -10.99
C ARG A 227 7.80 14.73 -10.92
N ALA A 228 7.09 15.74 -10.43
CA ALA A 228 7.60 17.10 -10.30
C ALA A 228 8.79 17.22 -9.33
N THR A 229 8.96 16.29 -8.39
CA THR A 229 10.10 16.31 -7.46
C THR A 229 11.43 15.90 -8.10
N GLY A 230 11.45 15.34 -9.31
CA GLY A 230 12.66 15.01 -10.05
C GLY A 230 13.47 13.85 -9.46
N GLY A 231 14.77 13.82 -9.74
CA GLY A 231 15.64 12.73 -9.29
C GLY A 231 15.16 11.36 -9.80
N ASN A 232 15.28 10.34 -8.97
CA ASN A 232 14.79 8.99 -9.31
C ASN A 232 13.25 8.93 -9.37
N ASN A 233 12.55 9.95 -8.89
CA ASN A 233 11.09 10.00 -8.92
C ASN A 233 10.52 10.20 -10.34
N VAL A 234 11.32 10.66 -11.28
CA VAL A 234 10.92 10.80 -12.71
C VAL A 234 10.42 9.45 -13.28
N LYS A 235 11.03 8.34 -12.86
CA LYS A 235 10.66 6.98 -13.29
C LYS A 235 10.40 6.03 -12.11
N ARG A 236 10.14 6.56 -10.93
CA ARG A 236 9.77 5.74 -9.76
C ARG A 236 8.50 4.98 -10.06
N HIS A 237 8.44 3.73 -9.62
CA HIS A 237 7.21 2.94 -9.68
C HIS A 237 6.13 3.57 -8.78
N LEU A 238 5.02 3.98 -9.39
CA LEU A 238 3.85 4.57 -8.75
C LEU A 238 2.67 3.60 -8.78
N ILE A 239 1.97 3.49 -7.66
CA ILE A 239 0.89 2.52 -7.48
C ILE A 239 -0.40 3.30 -7.21
N LEU A 240 -1.40 3.06 -8.06
CA LEU A 240 -2.66 3.78 -8.16
C LEU A 240 -3.77 2.93 -7.55
N GLN A 241 -4.59 3.50 -6.69
CA GLN A 241 -5.65 2.74 -6.01
C GLN A 241 -6.97 2.79 -6.77
N THR A 242 -7.66 1.66 -6.83
CA THR A 242 -9.10 1.63 -7.13
C THR A 242 -9.89 2.23 -5.96
N TYR A 243 -11.15 2.61 -6.18
CA TYR A 243 -12.01 3.08 -5.07
C TYR A 243 -12.09 2.02 -3.98
N VAL A 244 -11.79 2.41 -2.74
CA VAL A 244 -11.68 1.57 -1.54
C VAL A 244 -10.75 0.35 -1.74
N CYS A 245 -9.81 0.44 -2.66
CA CYS A 245 -9.01 -0.70 -3.13
C CYS A 245 -9.86 -1.95 -3.46
N ASN A 246 -11.14 -1.78 -3.77
CA ASN A 246 -12.01 -2.90 -4.10
C ASN A 246 -11.65 -3.46 -5.48
N PRO A 247 -11.52 -4.79 -5.58
CA PRO A 247 -11.10 -5.42 -6.83
C PRO A 247 -12.04 -5.16 -8.01
N TRP A 248 -13.35 -5.02 -7.79
CA TRP A 248 -14.34 -4.90 -8.85
C TRP A 248 -14.60 -3.45 -9.32
N PHE A 249 -14.51 -2.46 -8.40
CA PHE A 249 -14.94 -1.09 -8.71
C PHE A 249 -14.08 -0.37 -9.75
N GLY A 250 -12.86 -0.82 -10.00
CA GLY A 250 -12.03 -0.30 -11.09
C GLY A 250 -12.28 -0.95 -12.45
N ILE A 251 -13.03 -2.08 -12.50
CA ILE A 251 -13.21 -2.90 -13.71
C ILE A 251 -14.64 -2.81 -14.24
N GLU A 252 -15.65 -2.94 -13.36
CA GLU A 252 -17.03 -3.19 -13.79
C GLU A 252 -17.65 -2.06 -14.62
N ASN A 253 -17.31 -0.81 -14.33
CA ASN A 253 -17.92 0.34 -14.98
C ASN A 253 -16.97 1.05 -15.96
N GLY A 254 -15.69 0.60 -16.06
CA GLY A 254 -14.69 1.31 -16.87
C GLY A 254 -14.32 2.71 -16.34
N ASP A 255 -14.64 3.00 -15.07
CA ASP A 255 -14.52 4.33 -14.46
C ASP A 255 -13.13 4.59 -13.86
N PHE A 256 -12.24 3.61 -13.85
CA PHE A 256 -10.83 3.81 -13.49
C PHE A 256 -10.12 4.48 -14.66
N ILE A 257 -9.77 5.74 -14.50
CA ILE A 257 -9.02 6.52 -15.48
C ILE A 257 -7.53 6.37 -15.19
N ILE A 258 -6.78 5.83 -16.14
CA ILE A 258 -5.32 5.75 -16.04
C ILE A 258 -4.76 7.19 -16.06
N PRO A 259 -4.03 7.63 -15.01
CA PRO A 259 -3.43 8.96 -14.99
C PRO A 259 -2.46 9.15 -16.17
N LYS A 260 -2.36 10.37 -16.64
CA LYS A 260 -1.31 10.75 -17.58
C LYS A 260 0.00 10.88 -16.81
N ASP A 261 1.01 10.08 -17.17
CA ASP A 261 2.35 10.17 -16.62
C ASP A 261 3.18 11.25 -17.36
N ALA A 262 4.37 11.57 -16.85
CA ALA A 262 5.31 12.47 -17.48
C ALA A 262 5.66 12.05 -18.92
N GLU A 263 6.01 13.02 -19.75
CA GLU A 263 6.34 12.78 -21.16
C GLU A 263 7.42 11.69 -21.30
N GLY A 264 7.16 10.73 -22.20
CA GLY A 264 8.05 9.60 -22.48
C GLY A 264 7.92 8.41 -21.53
N ASN A 265 7.19 8.51 -20.41
CA ASN A 265 6.97 7.38 -19.51
C ASN A 265 5.87 6.44 -19.99
N GLY A 266 4.82 6.95 -20.62
CA GLY A 266 3.62 6.16 -20.92
C GLY A 266 3.06 5.54 -19.64
N ASN A 267 2.67 4.26 -19.68
CA ASN A 267 2.18 3.52 -18.53
C ASN A 267 3.27 2.67 -17.84
N ASN A 268 4.52 2.76 -18.29
CA ASN A 268 5.58 1.82 -17.93
C ASN A 268 5.95 1.81 -16.44
N TYR A 269 5.71 2.91 -15.73
CA TYR A 269 6.14 3.06 -14.33
C TYR A 269 4.96 3.19 -13.37
N MET A 270 3.79 2.70 -13.79
CA MET A 270 2.58 2.72 -12.97
C MET A 270 1.98 1.31 -12.82
N SER A 271 1.42 1.04 -11.65
CA SER A 271 0.60 -0.15 -11.36
C SER A 271 -0.76 0.25 -10.83
N VAL A 272 -1.73 -0.65 -10.94
CA VAL A 272 -3.02 -0.55 -10.24
C VAL A 272 -2.98 -1.45 -9.02
N GLU A 273 -3.40 -0.93 -7.88
CA GLU A 273 -3.54 -1.66 -6.62
C GLU A 273 -5.00 -1.91 -6.29
N PHE A 274 -5.27 -3.13 -5.85
CA PHE A 274 -6.48 -3.51 -5.16
C PHE A 274 -6.14 -4.43 -3.99
N HIS A 275 -7.08 -4.55 -3.03
CA HIS A 275 -7.01 -5.47 -1.91
C HIS A 275 -7.92 -6.67 -2.17
N TYR A 276 -7.48 -7.88 -1.80
CA TYR A 276 -8.21 -9.10 -2.11
C TYR A 276 -8.47 -9.95 -0.87
N TYR A 277 -9.54 -9.62 -0.15
CA TYR A 277 -10.05 -10.40 0.98
C TYR A 277 -11.33 -11.18 0.58
N GLN A 278 -11.36 -11.65 -0.68
CA GLN A 278 -12.54 -12.29 -1.24
C GLN A 278 -12.48 -13.84 -1.17
N PRO A 279 -13.57 -14.49 -0.81
CA PRO A 279 -14.80 -13.88 -0.25
C PRO A 279 -14.61 -13.47 1.20
N TRP A 280 -15.13 -12.31 1.59
CA TRP A 280 -15.01 -11.80 2.97
C TRP A 280 -15.55 -12.78 4.01
N SER A 281 -16.64 -13.50 3.66
CA SER A 281 -17.25 -14.53 4.50
C SER A 281 -16.33 -15.71 4.86
N TYR A 282 -15.21 -15.88 4.13
CA TYR A 282 -14.15 -16.82 4.45
C TYR A 282 -12.89 -16.10 4.95
N ALA A 283 -12.40 -15.12 4.20
CA ALA A 283 -11.12 -14.50 4.45
C ALA A 283 -11.14 -13.49 5.62
N GLY A 284 -12.30 -12.90 5.95
CA GLY A 284 -12.44 -11.81 6.93
C GLY A 284 -13.23 -12.16 8.19
N ASP A 285 -14.41 -12.74 8.08
CA ASP A 285 -15.34 -12.92 9.21
C ASP A 285 -15.56 -14.36 9.69
N CYS A 286 -14.95 -15.35 9.04
CA CYS A 286 -15.08 -16.78 9.37
C CYS A 286 -16.51 -17.29 9.39
N THR A 287 -17.38 -16.80 8.50
CA THR A 287 -18.73 -17.38 8.29
C THR A 287 -18.61 -18.79 7.72
N TYR A 288 -17.62 -19.03 6.87
CA TYR A 288 -17.28 -20.33 6.30
C TYR A 288 -15.89 -20.77 6.78
N ASP A 289 -15.77 -22.03 7.18
CA ASP A 289 -14.49 -22.63 7.58
C ASP A 289 -13.66 -23.13 6.38
N TYR A 290 -14.31 -23.29 5.22
CA TYR A 290 -13.69 -23.82 4.01
C TYR A 290 -13.97 -22.93 2.81
N TRP A 291 -13.01 -22.91 1.87
CA TRP A 291 -13.13 -22.25 0.58
C TRP A 291 -12.66 -23.17 -0.54
N GLY A 292 -13.31 -23.04 -1.69
CA GLY A 292 -12.95 -23.72 -2.93
C GLY A 292 -13.71 -25.03 -3.15
N ASP A 293 -13.94 -25.33 -4.42
CA ASP A 293 -14.68 -26.52 -4.85
C ASP A 293 -14.02 -27.83 -4.40
N ALA A 294 -12.70 -27.82 -4.19
CA ALA A 294 -11.94 -28.95 -3.66
C ALA A 294 -12.35 -29.32 -2.22
N TYR A 295 -13.02 -28.43 -1.49
CA TYR A 295 -13.39 -28.61 -0.09
C TYR A 295 -14.93 -28.67 0.14
N LYS A 296 -15.73 -28.69 -0.92
CA LYS A 296 -17.22 -28.76 -0.82
C LYS A 296 -17.75 -29.92 0.02
N ASP A 297 -17.02 -31.03 0.07
CA ASP A 297 -17.38 -32.22 0.85
C ASP A 297 -16.88 -32.14 2.31
N ALA A 298 -16.04 -31.15 2.65
CA ALA A 298 -15.55 -30.91 4.00
C ALA A 298 -16.52 -30.11 4.85
N GLY A 299 -17.32 -29.25 4.23
CA GLY A 299 -18.30 -28.40 4.89
C GLY A 299 -18.93 -27.38 3.94
N LYS A 300 -19.64 -26.41 4.49
CA LYS A 300 -20.19 -25.32 3.69
C LYS A 300 -19.08 -24.42 3.17
N ILE A 301 -19.16 -24.04 1.89
CA ILE A 301 -18.25 -23.12 1.22
C ILE A 301 -19.04 -21.92 0.66
N PRO A 302 -18.42 -20.74 0.50
CA PRO A 302 -19.02 -19.60 -0.21
C PRO A 302 -19.21 -19.91 -1.70
N ALA A 303 -20.05 -19.12 -2.37
CA ALA A 303 -20.27 -19.25 -3.81
C ALA A 303 -19.05 -18.81 -4.64
N GLU A 304 -18.29 -17.85 -4.11
CA GLU A 304 -17.07 -17.37 -4.73
C GLU A 304 -15.94 -18.39 -4.51
N ASN A 305 -15.54 -19.03 -5.59
CA ASN A 305 -14.57 -20.14 -5.60
C ASN A 305 -13.33 -19.80 -6.45
N GLU A 306 -12.55 -20.82 -6.79
CA GLU A 306 -11.35 -20.73 -7.62
C GLU A 306 -11.63 -20.05 -8.96
N LYS A 307 -12.76 -20.38 -9.60
CA LYS A 307 -13.13 -19.78 -10.88
C LYS A 307 -13.43 -18.29 -10.74
N THR A 308 -14.11 -17.89 -9.69
CA THR A 308 -14.38 -16.46 -9.42
C THR A 308 -13.09 -15.66 -9.30
N MET A 309 -12.09 -16.18 -8.58
CA MET A 309 -10.79 -15.54 -8.42
C MET A 309 -10.04 -15.45 -9.77
N THR A 310 -9.97 -16.55 -10.51
CA THR A 310 -9.26 -16.55 -11.80
C THR A 310 -9.92 -15.67 -12.84
N ASP A 311 -11.25 -15.68 -12.93
CA ASP A 311 -12.01 -14.81 -13.85
C ASP A 311 -11.76 -13.33 -13.54
N PHE A 312 -11.69 -12.98 -12.24
CA PHE A 312 -11.34 -11.62 -11.84
C PHE A 312 -9.90 -11.25 -12.24
N PHE A 313 -8.93 -12.12 -11.96
CA PHE A 313 -7.53 -11.86 -12.31
C PHE A 313 -7.33 -11.71 -13.82
N ASP A 314 -8.04 -12.52 -14.62
CA ASP A 314 -8.02 -12.39 -16.09
C ASP A 314 -8.65 -11.08 -16.56
N LYS A 315 -9.74 -10.63 -15.94
CA LYS A 315 -10.31 -9.30 -16.20
C LYS A 315 -9.32 -8.18 -15.85
N ALA A 316 -8.60 -8.29 -14.75
CA ALA A 316 -7.58 -7.31 -14.34
C ALA A 316 -6.44 -7.25 -15.37
N VAL A 317 -5.95 -8.40 -15.88
CA VAL A 317 -4.97 -8.45 -16.97
C VAL A 317 -5.50 -7.70 -18.21
N ASN A 318 -6.73 -8.02 -18.63
CA ASN A 318 -7.32 -7.41 -19.82
C ASN A 318 -7.56 -5.91 -19.67
N THR A 319 -7.91 -5.46 -18.45
CA THR A 319 -8.23 -4.06 -18.19
C THR A 319 -6.96 -3.20 -18.04
N TRP A 320 -5.91 -3.71 -17.41
CA TRP A 320 -4.75 -2.94 -16.99
C TRP A 320 -3.42 -3.46 -17.55
N SER A 321 -3.08 -4.74 -17.36
CA SER A 321 -1.76 -5.26 -17.79
C SER A 321 -1.55 -5.16 -19.29
N ASN A 322 -2.58 -5.41 -20.10
CA ASN A 322 -2.53 -5.28 -21.56
C ASN A 322 -2.36 -3.82 -22.03
N LYS A 323 -2.51 -2.85 -21.13
CA LYS A 323 -2.22 -1.43 -21.36
C LYS A 323 -0.84 -0.99 -20.85
N GLY A 324 -0.01 -1.93 -20.40
CA GLY A 324 1.35 -1.67 -19.91
C GLY A 324 1.44 -1.38 -18.41
N LEU A 325 0.34 -1.37 -17.67
CA LEU A 325 0.35 -1.20 -16.21
C LEU A 325 0.78 -2.50 -15.51
N GLY A 326 1.46 -2.36 -14.36
CA GLY A 326 1.60 -3.46 -13.41
C GLY A 326 0.33 -3.67 -12.58
N ILE A 327 0.27 -4.78 -11.85
CA ILE A 327 -0.82 -5.05 -10.89
C ILE A 327 -0.24 -5.43 -9.54
N VAL A 328 -0.78 -4.82 -8.49
CA VAL A 328 -0.39 -5.04 -7.09
C VAL A 328 -1.63 -5.47 -6.30
N ILE A 329 -1.59 -6.67 -5.73
CA ILE A 329 -2.51 -7.05 -4.65
C ILE A 329 -1.86 -6.55 -3.36
N GLY A 330 -2.18 -5.28 -2.99
CA GLY A 330 -1.50 -4.57 -1.91
C GLY A 330 -1.80 -5.12 -0.53
N GLU A 331 -2.99 -5.71 -0.38
CA GLU A 331 -3.38 -6.43 0.82
C GLU A 331 -4.21 -7.66 0.44
N TRP A 332 -3.94 -8.76 1.12
CA TRP A 332 -4.73 -9.97 1.12
C TRP A 332 -4.43 -10.78 2.37
N GLY A 333 -5.33 -11.65 2.77
CA GLY A 333 -5.09 -12.52 3.92
C GLY A 333 -6.26 -13.44 4.18
N VAL A 334 -6.05 -14.37 5.11
CA VAL A 334 -7.09 -15.19 5.71
C VAL A 334 -6.99 -15.01 7.21
N THR A 335 -8.09 -14.56 7.83
CA THR A 335 -8.16 -14.38 9.27
C THR A 335 -8.09 -15.75 10.00
N ASP A 336 -7.62 -15.75 11.23
CA ASP A 336 -7.54 -16.98 12.04
C ASP A 336 -8.95 -17.56 12.25
N HIS A 337 -9.16 -18.82 11.86
CA HIS A 337 -10.44 -19.54 11.97
C HIS A 337 -10.60 -20.16 13.37
N TYR A 338 -10.58 -19.32 14.38
CA TYR A 338 -10.58 -19.70 15.78
C TYR A 338 -11.76 -20.58 16.25
N LYS A 339 -12.91 -20.52 15.53
CA LYS A 339 -14.11 -21.32 15.84
C LYS A 339 -13.93 -22.78 15.46
N SER A 340 -13.06 -23.04 14.51
CA SER A 340 -12.83 -24.35 13.93
C SER A 340 -11.33 -24.57 13.67
N ASN A 341 -10.54 -24.54 14.74
CA ASN A 341 -9.08 -24.69 14.68
C ASN A 341 -8.72 -26.19 14.53
N SER A 342 -8.94 -26.75 13.35
CA SER A 342 -8.58 -28.13 13.02
C SER A 342 -7.50 -28.19 11.95
N GLU A 343 -6.77 -29.29 11.88
CA GLU A 343 -5.77 -29.53 10.84
C GLU A 343 -6.37 -29.34 9.43
N LYS A 344 -7.58 -29.82 9.21
CA LYS A 344 -8.28 -29.69 7.93
C LYS A 344 -8.61 -28.24 7.56
N VAL A 345 -8.91 -27.38 8.54
CA VAL A 345 -9.12 -25.94 8.33
C VAL A 345 -7.78 -25.30 7.96
N HIS A 346 -6.68 -25.63 8.65
CA HIS A 346 -5.36 -25.13 8.30
C HIS A 346 -4.91 -25.60 6.89
N GLU A 347 -5.19 -26.84 6.52
CA GLU A 347 -4.96 -27.33 5.15
C GLU A 347 -5.74 -26.49 4.11
N ASN A 348 -6.98 -26.13 4.41
CA ASN A 348 -7.76 -25.29 3.53
C ASN A 348 -7.22 -23.84 3.45
N MET A 349 -6.78 -23.26 4.57
CA MET A 349 -6.12 -21.96 4.57
C MET A 349 -4.81 -21.99 3.74
N THR A 350 -4.03 -23.06 3.88
CA THR A 350 -2.83 -23.31 3.03
C THR A 350 -3.23 -23.37 1.55
N TYR A 351 -4.30 -24.09 1.23
CA TYR A 351 -4.81 -24.20 -0.14
C TYR A 351 -5.20 -22.84 -0.73
N TYR A 352 -5.98 -22.04 0.01
CA TYR A 352 -6.37 -20.70 -0.42
C TYR A 352 -5.16 -19.80 -0.69
N CYS A 353 -4.22 -19.75 0.26
CA CYS A 353 -3.00 -18.95 0.12
C CYS A 353 -2.17 -19.38 -1.08
N LYS A 354 -2.01 -20.69 -1.28
CA LYS A 354 -1.30 -21.26 -2.43
C LYS A 354 -1.99 -20.93 -3.75
N PHE A 355 -3.31 -21.07 -3.79
CA PHE A 355 -4.08 -20.80 -5.01
C PHE A 355 -3.96 -19.34 -5.41
N LEU A 356 -4.24 -18.40 -4.48
CA LEU A 356 -4.14 -16.97 -4.72
C LEU A 356 -2.75 -16.56 -5.21
N THR A 357 -1.71 -16.94 -4.49
CA THR A 357 -0.34 -16.53 -4.83
C THR A 357 0.17 -17.15 -6.12
N THR A 358 -0.25 -18.39 -6.41
CA THR A 358 0.09 -19.07 -7.68
C THR A 358 -0.58 -18.39 -8.86
N GLU A 359 -1.89 -18.12 -8.78
CA GLU A 359 -2.65 -17.51 -9.86
C GLU A 359 -2.26 -16.04 -10.10
N ALA A 360 -1.94 -15.31 -9.03
CA ALA A 360 -1.40 -13.95 -9.12
C ALA A 360 -0.02 -13.94 -9.82
N ARG A 361 0.90 -14.83 -9.40
CA ARG A 361 2.25 -14.93 -9.97
C ARG A 361 2.22 -15.32 -11.46
N LYS A 362 1.36 -16.25 -11.86
CA LYS A 362 1.17 -16.63 -13.27
C LYS A 362 0.84 -15.43 -14.16
N ARG A 363 0.18 -14.41 -13.62
CA ARG A 363 -0.24 -13.19 -14.33
C ARG A 363 0.70 -12.00 -14.12
N GLY A 364 1.83 -12.21 -13.42
CA GLY A 364 2.82 -11.16 -13.13
C GLY A 364 2.37 -10.15 -12.06
N PHE A 365 1.39 -10.49 -11.23
CA PHE A 365 0.98 -9.65 -10.12
C PHE A 365 1.94 -9.79 -8.94
N SER A 366 2.23 -8.69 -8.27
CA SER A 366 2.83 -8.73 -6.93
C SER A 366 1.75 -8.89 -5.87
N THR A 367 2.08 -9.59 -4.79
CA THR A 367 1.15 -9.86 -3.69
C THR A 367 1.77 -9.48 -2.36
N PHE A 368 0.97 -8.87 -1.46
CA PHE A 368 1.41 -8.47 -0.13
C PHE A 368 0.44 -8.99 0.92
N VAL A 369 0.82 -10.06 1.64
CA VAL A 369 -0.03 -10.62 2.70
C VAL A 369 -0.12 -9.65 3.87
N TRP A 370 -1.33 -9.48 4.41
CA TRP A 370 -1.56 -8.65 5.59
C TRP A 370 -1.18 -9.39 6.86
N ASP A 371 -0.39 -8.74 7.72
CA ASP A 371 -0.04 -9.21 9.05
C ASP A 371 -0.12 -8.05 10.03
N ASN A 372 -1.10 -8.08 10.91
CA ASN A 372 -1.30 -7.06 11.95
C ASN A 372 -0.82 -7.50 13.34
N ASN A 373 -0.18 -8.68 13.45
CA ASN A 373 0.23 -9.29 14.72
C ASN A 373 -0.94 -9.57 15.68
N HIS A 374 -2.19 -9.65 15.18
CA HIS A 374 -3.35 -10.00 15.99
C HIS A 374 -3.70 -11.47 15.83
N PHE A 375 -3.92 -12.15 16.95
CA PHE A 375 -4.20 -13.58 17.05
C PHE A 375 -5.44 -13.85 17.88
N GLY A 376 -5.97 -15.06 17.78
CA GLY A 376 -7.06 -15.55 18.62
C GLY A 376 -8.44 -15.20 18.09
N ASN A 377 -9.39 -14.99 19.01
CA ASN A 377 -10.80 -14.89 18.68
C ASN A 377 -11.18 -13.53 18.06
N GLY A 378 -12.10 -13.55 17.11
CA GLY A 378 -12.67 -12.36 16.47
C GLY A 378 -12.29 -12.22 14.99
N SER A 379 -12.88 -11.23 14.33
CA SER A 379 -12.50 -10.85 12.96
C SER A 379 -11.13 -10.18 12.92
N GLU A 380 -10.56 -10.09 11.72
CA GLU A 380 -9.31 -9.38 11.44
C GLU A 380 -8.10 -9.85 12.27
N LYS A 381 -8.00 -11.16 12.48
CA LYS A 381 -6.88 -11.81 13.15
C LYS A 381 -5.92 -12.41 12.12
N TYR A 382 -5.10 -11.54 11.52
CA TYR A 382 -4.20 -11.88 10.42
C TYR A 382 -2.75 -12.08 10.86
N GLY A 383 -2.49 -12.27 12.16
CA GLY A 383 -1.13 -12.42 12.67
C GLY A 383 -0.43 -13.66 12.12
N ILE A 384 0.70 -13.46 11.45
CA ILE A 384 1.57 -14.53 10.95
C ILE A 384 2.75 -14.71 11.88
N PHE A 385 3.40 -13.61 12.26
CA PHE A 385 4.56 -13.58 13.14
C PHE A 385 4.21 -12.96 14.50
N ASP A 386 4.58 -13.59 15.59
CA ASP A 386 4.50 -13.00 16.93
C ASP A 386 5.68 -12.04 17.14
N ARG A 387 5.40 -10.73 16.96
CA ARG A 387 6.41 -9.67 17.03
C ARG A 387 6.97 -9.48 18.44
N PHE A 388 6.23 -9.90 19.48
CA PHE A 388 6.71 -9.88 20.87
C PHE A 388 7.64 -11.07 21.19
N LYS A 389 7.54 -12.16 20.41
CA LYS A 389 8.34 -13.37 20.60
C LYS A 389 9.37 -13.55 19.49
N SER A 390 10.13 -12.49 19.22
CA SER A 390 11.22 -12.51 18.24
C SER A 390 10.81 -13.03 16.86
N MET A 391 9.64 -12.63 16.39
CA MET A 391 9.08 -13.05 15.10
C MET A 391 8.86 -14.58 15.00
N LYS A 392 8.47 -15.20 16.11
CA LYS A 392 8.07 -16.61 16.05
C LYS A 392 6.91 -16.77 15.07
N VAL A 393 7.02 -17.70 14.14
CA VAL A 393 5.93 -18.04 13.23
C VAL A 393 4.77 -18.64 14.04
N ASN A 394 3.60 -18.00 13.97
CA ASN A 394 2.40 -18.43 14.68
C ASN A 394 1.37 -19.07 13.74
N ALA A 395 1.40 -18.70 12.45
CA ALA A 395 0.56 -19.29 11.41
C ALA A 395 1.41 -19.95 10.30
N PRO A 396 2.07 -21.10 10.57
CA PRO A 396 2.96 -21.75 9.60
C PRO A 396 2.22 -22.19 8.33
N TRP A 397 0.94 -22.54 8.41
CA TRP A 397 0.09 -22.92 7.28
C TRP A 397 -0.07 -21.79 6.24
N ILE A 398 -0.01 -20.54 6.66
CA ILE A 398 -0.02 -19.38 5.74
C ILE A 398 1.29 -19.34 4.94
N LEU A 399 2.45 -19.48 5.62
CA LEU A 399 3.75 -19.50 4.95
C LEU A 399 3.92 -20.72 4.05
N GLU A 400 3.42 -21.88 4.47
CA GLU A 400 3.38 -23.08 3.64
C GLU A 400 2.56 -22.85 2.36
N GLY A 401 1.40 -22.17 2.45
CA GLY A 401 0.61 -21.82 1.28
C GLY A 401 1.31 -20.86 0.33
N ILE A 402 2.04 -19.88 0.88
CA ILE A 402 2.75 -18.87 0.08
C ILE A 402 4.00 -19.43 -0.60
N PHE A 403 4.80 -20.22 0.13
CA PHE A 403 6.13 -20.65 -0.32
C PHE A 403 6.23 -22.14 -0.65
N GLY A 404 5.27 -22.95 -0.24
CA GLY A 404 5.32 -24.41 -0.28
C GLY A 404 6.02 -25.00 0.94
N LYS A 405 5.97 -26.34 1.06
CA LYS A 405 6.85 -27.06 2.01
C LYS A 405 8.26 -27.07 1.44
N GLU A 406 9.25 -26.69 2.25
CA GLU A 406 10.64 -27.08 2.00
C GLU A 406 10.79 -28.59 2.15
#